data_7b86d79f6beb379ca3293ff18628df72
#
_entry.id   7b86d79f6beb379ca3293ff18628df72
#
_cell.length_a   1.000
_cell.length_b   1.000
_cell.length_c   1.000
_cell.angle_alpha   90.00
_cell.angle_beta   90.00
_cell.angle_gamma   90.00
#
_symmetry.space_group_name_H-M   'P 1'
#
loop_
_entity.id
_entity.type
_entity.pdbx_description
1 polymer ?
#
loop_
_entity_poly.entity_id
_entity_poly.type
_entity_poly.pdbx_seq_one_letter_code
_entity_poly.pdbx_strand_id
1 'polypeptide(L)'
;DEMGLGKTLQTISLLGHLKENCSIDGPHLIIVPKSTLGNWGRELNKWCPSLRTIRFHGDKAERAKVVEEYLEVSGSFDVLVTTYEVAISEKGPIGKLVWKYLIIDEAHRIKNEESRLSQVVRTFNTYFRLLITGTPLQNNLHELWSMLNFLLPDVFASAEQFDEWFNPEGGSDGESQADVLAPVSYTHLTLPT
;
A
#
# COMPACT_ATOMS: atom_id res chain seq x y z
N ASP A 1 -11.88 -1.49 -5.94
CA ASP A 1 -13.11 -2.18 -5.50
C ASP A 1 -13.97 -1.27 -4.63
N GLU A 2 -15.29 -1.38 -4.76
CA GLU A 2 -16.25 -0.63 -3.94
C GLU A 2 -16.12 -0.96 -2.44
N MET A 3 -16.69 -0.11 -1.58
CA MET A 3 -16.72 -0.35 -0.14
C MET A 3 -17.50 -1.64 0.17
N GLY A 4 -16.98 -2.46 1.08
CA GLY A 4 -17.64 -3.71 1.49
C GLY A 4 -17.32 -4.97 0.69
N LEU A 5 -16.55 -4.90 -0.41
CA LEU A 5 -16.18 -6.06 -1.24
C LEU A 5 -15.02 -6.91 -0.67
N GLY A 6 -14.74 -6.81 0.62
CA GLY A 6 -13.78 -7.70 1.28
C GLY A 6 -12.30 -7.43 0.96
N LYS A 7 -11.92 -6.18 0.65
CA LYS A 7 -10.53 -5.80 0.34
C LYS A 7 -9.51 -6.26 1.38
N THR A 8 -9.85 -6.15 2.65
CA THR A 8 -9.02 -6.67 3.76
C THR A 8 -8.80 -8.17 3.62
N LEU A 9 -9.85 -8.95 3.36
CA LEU A 9 -9.76 -10.39 3.18
C LEU A 9 -8.95 -10.76 1.94
N GLN A 10 -9.14 -10.07 0.82
CA GLN A 10 -8.36 -10.27 -0.40
C GLN A 10 -6.86 -10.05 -0.14
N THR A 11 -6.52 -8.99 0.59
CA THR A 11 -5.13 -8.71 0.96
C THR A 11 -4.55 -9.77 1.89
N ILE A 12 -5.31 -10.21 2.88
CA ILE A 12 -4.89 -11.29 3.79
C ILE A 12 -4.67 -12.59 3.02
N SER A 13 -5.58 -12.92 2.08
CA SER A 13 -5.46 -14.09 1.22
C SER A 13 -4.22 -14.03 0.33
N LEU A 14 -3.89 -12.85 -0.21
CA LEU A 14 -2.64 -12.64 -0.95
C LEU A 14 -1.42 -12.94 -0.07
N LEU A 15 -1.34 -12.37 1.12
CA LEU A 15 -0.20 -12.58 2.03
C LEU A 15 -0.09 -14.05 2.49
N GLY A 16 -1.22 -14.70 2.76
CA GLY A 16 -1.26 -16.12 3.08
C GLY A 16 -0.78 -16.99 1.91
N HIS A 17 -1.22 -16.68 0.68
CA HIS A 17 -0.75 -17.37 -0.52
C HIS A 17 0.76 -17.19 -0.73
N LEU A 18 1.28 -15.98 -0.56
CA LEU A 18 2.71 -15.70 -0.67
C LEU A 18 3.53 -16.53 0.32
N LYS A 19 3.06 -16.63 1.56
CA LYS A 19 3.72 -17.44 2.58
C LYS A 19 3.66 -18.94 2.29
N GLU A 20 2.47 -19.46 2.02
CA GLU A 20 2.23 -20.91 1.94
C GLU A 20 2.67 -21.51 0.60
N ASN A 21 2.57 -20.75 -0.50
CA ASN A 21 2.82 -21.27 -1.83
C ASN A 21 4.08 -20.68 -2.51
N CYS A 22 4.53 -19.49 -2.08
CA CYS A 22 5.67 -18.82 -2.69
C CYS A 22 6.90 -18.74 -1.77
N SER A 23 6.79 -19.22 -0.52
CA SER A 23 7.84 -19.14 0.50
C SER A 23 8.30 -17.69 0.78
N ILE A 24 7.36 -16.73 0.72
CA ILE A 24 7.60 -15.33 1.01
C ILE A 24 6.98 -15.00 2.37
N ASP A 25 7.77 -15.13 3.43
CA ASP A 25 7.32 -14.96 4.81
C ASP A 25 7.14 -13.49 5.24
N GLY A 26 7.78 -12.55 4.58
CA GLY A 26 7.79 -11.14 4.95
C GLY A 26 9.21 -10.61 5.19
N PRO A 27 9.39 -9.53 5.96
CA PRO A 27 8.34 -8.77 6.64
C PRO A 27 7.46 -7.96 5.67
N HIS A 28 6.17 -7.86 5.99
CA HIS A 28 5.19 -7.02 5.28
C HIS A 28 4.76 -5.86 6.18
N LEU A 29 4.61 -4.67 5.62
CA LEU A 29 4.12 -3.48 6.32
C LEU A 29 2.72 -3.11 5.84
N ILE A 30 1.76 -3.05 6.76
CA ILE A 30 0.39 -2.60 6.48
C ILE A 30 0.14 -1.31 7.25
N ILE A 31 -0.15 -0.23 6.53
CA ILE A 31 -0.44 1.09 7.10
C ILE A 31 -1.92 1.39 6.91
N VAL A 32 -2.62 1.63 8.00
CA VAL A 32 -4.08 1.72 8.03
C VAL A 32 -4.58 2.94 8.82
N PRO A 33 -5.83 3.37 8.63
CA PRO A 33 -6.47 4.31 9.53
C PRO A 33 -6.52 3.76 10.96
N LYS A 34 -6.37 4.64 11.97
CA LYS A 34 -6.44 4.26 13.38
C LYS A 34 -7.73 3.51 13.73
N SER A 35 -8.85 3.89 13.11
CA SER A 35 -10.16 3.26 13.31
C SER A 35 -10.23 1.79 12.88
N THR A 36 -9.43 1.40 11.88
CA THR A 36 -9.44 0.04 11.31
C THR A 36 -8.30 -0.84 11.82
N LEU A 37 -7.33 -0.28 12.56
CA LEU A 37 -6.16 -1.01 13.07
C LEU A 37 -6.55 -2.29 13.85
N GLY A 38 -7.52 -2.17 14.77
CA GLY A 38 -7.98 -3.30 15.57
C GLY A 38 -8.66 -4.38 14.72
N ASN A 39 -9.39 -3.96 13.68
CA ASN A 39 -10.04 -4.87 12.75
C ASN A 39 -9.02 -5.66 11.93
N TRP A 40 -8.02 -4.99 11.37
CA TRP A 40 -6.94 -5.62 10.61
C TRP A 40 -6.22 -6.71 11.43
N GLY A 41 -5.90 -6.42 12.70
CA GLY A 41 -5.26 -7.41 13.58
C GLY A 41 -6.16 -8.64 13.84
N ARG A 42 -7.47 -8.42 14.07
CA ARG A 42 -8.42 -9.54 14.25
C ARG A 42 -8.59 -10.38 12.98
N GLU A 43 -8.74 -9.74 11.84
CA GLU A 43 -8.94 -10.43 10.56
C GLU A 43 -7.70 -11.22 10.15
N LEU A 44 -6.48 -10.68 10.32
CA LEU A 44 -5.24 -11.41 10.08
C LEU A 44 -5.16 -12.68 10.95
N ASN A 45 -5.39 -12.56 12.24
CA ASN A 45 -5.35 -13.70 13.15
C ASN A 45 -6.47 -14.74 12.88
N LYS A 46 -7.61 -14.30 12.38
CA LYS A 46 -8.74 -15.16 12.05
C LYS A 46 -8.52 -15.97 10.77
N TRP A 47 -8.08 -15.30 9.70
CA TRP A 47 -8.05 -15.87 8.37
C TRP A 47 -6.68 -16.45 7.97
N CYS A 48 -5.60 -15.95 8.57
CA CYS A 48 -4.25 -16.45 8.33
C CYS A 48 -3.42 -16.46 9.62
N PRO A 49 -3.73 -17.37 10.57
CA PRO A 49 -3.04 -17.46 11.86
C PRO A 49 -1.58 -17.89 11.72
N SER A 50 -1.18 -18.41 10.56
CA SER A 50 0.22 -18.73 10.25
C SER A 50 1.10 -17.49 10.08
N LEU A 51 0.52 -16.31 9.81
CA LEU A 51 1.24 -15.04 9.75
C LEU A 51 1.44 -14.47 11.17
N ARG A 52 2.68 -14.39 11.61
CA ARG A 52 3.04 -13.75 12.89
C ARG A 52 2.85 -12.25 12.77
N THR A 53 1.71 -11.77 13.28
CA THR A 53 1.26 -10.38 13.13
C THR A 53 1.54 -9.57 14.37
N ILE A 54 2.16 -8.39 14.20
CA ILE A 54 2.43 -7.42 15.26
C ILE A 54 1.66 -6.14 14.98
N ARG A 55 1.06 -5.57 16.03
CA ARG A 55 0.46 -4.24 15.98
C ARG A 55 1.43 -3.22 16.55
N PHE A 56 1.90 -2.30 15.72
CA PHE A 56 2.80 -1.23 16.11
C PHE A 56 2.02 0.06 16.34
N HIS A 57 1.57 0.24 17.57
CA HIS A 57 0.73 1.35 18.01
C HIS A 57 0.82 1.52 19.53
N GLY A 58 0.26 2.60 20.07
CA GLY A 58 0.27 2.89 21.48
C GLY A 58 1.08 4.12 21.85
N ASP A 59 1.43 4.25 23.13
CA ASP A 59 2.28 5.32 23.61
C ASP A 59 3.76 5.12 23.23
N LYS A 60 4.62 6.08 23.56
CA LYS A 60 6.04 6.02 23.20
C LYS A 60 6.76 4.83 23.84
N ALA A 61 6.40 4.48 25.08
CA ALA A 61 7.04 3.37 25.80
C ALA A 61 6.61 2.00 25.21
N GLU A 62 5.32 1.85 24.87
CA GLU A 62 4.81 0.67 24.21
C GLU A 62 5.46 0.47 22.83
N ARG A 63 5.60 1.54 22.04
CA ARG A 63 6.28 1.46 20.75
C ARG A 63 7.77 1.14 20.88
N ALA A 64 8.46 1.70 21.88
CA ALA A 64 9.87 1.38 22.12
C ALA A 64 10.09 -0.11 22.40
N LYS A 65 9.21 -0.74 23.19
CA LYS A 65 9.25 -2.20 23.42
C LYS A 65 9.07 -2.99 22.13
N VAL A 66 8.12 -2.60 21.28
CA VAL A 66 7.90 -3.28 19.99
C VAL A 66 9.15 -3.16 19.09
N VAL A 67 9.82 -2.01 19.10
CA VAL A 67 11.07 -1.84 18.35
C VAL A 67 12.13 -2.80 18.85
N GLU A 68 12.39 -2.85 20.16
CA GLU A 68 13.41 -3.68 20.78
C GLU A 68 13.10 -5.19 20.62
N GLU A 69 11.86 -5.61 20.85
CA GLU A 69 11.47 -7.02 20.83
C GLU A 69 11.34 -7.58 19.40
N TYR A 70 10.98 -6.76 18.41
CA TYR A 70 10.60 -7.26 17.10
C TYR A 70 11.34 -6.59 15.94
N LEU A 71 11.40 -5.24 15.87
CA LEU A 71 11.97 -4.59 14.69
C LEU A 71 13.50 -4.74 14.61
N GLU A 72 14.17 -4.90 15.75
CA GLU A 72 15.62 -5.14 15.81
C GLU A 72 15.97 -6.63 15.75
N VAL A 73 14.98 -7.53 15.80
CA VAL A 73 15.17 -8.98 15.76
C VAL A 73 14.73 -9.54 14.40
N SER A 74 15.71 -9.96 13.61
CA SER A 74 15.42 -10.53 12.27
C SER A 74 14.53 -11.77 12.35
N GLY A 75 13.50 -11.82 11.51
CA GLY A 75 12.61 -12.97 11.42
C GLY A 75 11.67 -13.15 12.61
N SER A 76 11.51 -12.16 13.49
CA SER A 76 10.62 -12.24 14.66
C SER A 76 9.13 -12.16 14.29
N PHE A 77 8.78 -11.55 13.16
CA PHE A 77 7.41 -11.37 12.68
C PHE A 77 7.33 -11.46 11.14
N ASP A 78 6.12 -11.63 10.64
CA ASP A 78 5.83 -11.67 9.22
C ASP A 78 5.07 -10.41 8.76
N VAL A 79 4.17 -9.88 9.59
CA VAL A 79 3.34 -8.70 9.27
C VAL A 79 3.39 -7.69 10.40
N LEU A 80 3.70 -6.44 10.08
CA LEU A 80 3.57 -5.29 10.96
C LEU A 80 2.37 -4.45 10.51
N VAL A 81 1.39 -4.25 11.40
CA VAL A 81 0.24 -3.37 11.14
C VAL A 81 0.38 -2.11 11.98
N THR A 82 0.35 -0.94 11.36
CA THR A 82 0.51 0.35 12.02
C THR A 82 -0.43 1.41 11.46
N THR A 83 -0.48 2.59 12.10
CA THR A 83 -1.27 3.72 11.62
C THR A 83 -0.42 4.74 10.87
N TYR A 84 -1.08 5.64 10.13
CA TYR A 84 -0.41 6.72 9.40
C TYR A 84 0.45 7.59 10.32
N GLU A 85 -0.09 7.95 11.49
CA GLU A 85 0.59 8.79 12.47
C GLU A 85 1.84 8.12 13.04
N VAL A 86 1.73 6.82 13.35
CA VAL A 86 2.86 6.04 13.86
C VAL A 86 3.90 5.81 12.76
N ALA A 87 3.49 5.52 11.53
CA ALA A 87 4.41 5.40 10.40
C ALA A 87 5.24 6.68 10.18
N ILE A 88 4.63 7.86 10.36
CA ILE A 88 5.32 9.15 10.28
C ILE A 88 6.25 9.36 11.47
N SER A 89 5.78 9.11 12.71
CA SER A 89 6.56 9.37 13.92
C SER A 89 7.72 8.41 14.11
N GLU A 90 7.54 7.14 13.70
CA GLU A 90 8.50 6.06 13.84
C GLU A 90 9.18 5.69 12.50
N LYS A 91 9.29 6.66 11.59
CA LYS A 91 9.93 6.45 10.28
C LYS A 91 11.35 5.89 10.37
N GLY A 92 12.08 6.22 11.44
CA GLY A 92 13.45 5.73 11.66
C GLY A 92 13.51 4.20 11.84
N PRO A 93 12.88 3.63 12.88
CA PRO A 93 12.82 2.19 13.08
C PRO A 93 12.21 1.43 11.89
N ILE A 94 11.09 1.91 11.34
CA ILE A 94 10.41 1.29 10.20
C ILE A 94 11.30 1.31 8.95
N GLY A 95 11.99 2.42 8.69
CA GLY A 95 12.83 2.61 7.51
C GLY A 95 14.15 1.81 7.51
N LYS A 96 14.55 1.24 8.66
CA LYS A 96 15.72 0.34 8.74
C LYS A 96 15.46 -1.03 8.12
N LEU A 97 14.19 -1.42 7.99
CA LEU A 97 13.80 -2.74 7.46
C LEU A 97 13.57 -2.66 5.95
N VAL A 98 13.79 -3.80 5.29
CA VAL A 98 13.42 -4.00 3.88
C VAL A 98 12.13 -4.80 3.84
N TRP A 99 11.07 -4.18 3.36
CA TRP A 99 9.74 -4.75 3.34
C TRP A 99 9.47 -5.53 2.04
N LYS A 100 8.92 -6.73 2.14
CA LYS A 100 8.49 -7.47 0.94
C LYS A 100 7.30 -6.78 0.29
N TYR A 101 6.30 -6.43 1.08
CA TYR A 101 5.16 -5.62 0.64
C TYR A 101 4.95 -4.43 1.57
N LEU A 102 4.73 -3.27 0.99
CA LEU A 102 4.17 -2.09 1.66
C LEU A 102 2.71 -1.95 1.19
N ILE A 103 1.79 -2.09 2.11
CA ILE A 103 0.35 -2.05 1.85
C ILE A 103 -0.23 -0.83 2.54
N ILE A 104 -0.95 0.00 1.80
CA ILE A 104 -1.60 1.20 2.34
C ILE A 104 -3.11 1.06 2.14
N ASP A 105 -3.83 0.98 3.24
CA ASP A 105 -5.29 1.01 3.25
C ASP A 105 -5.79 2.45 3.17
N GLU A 106 -6.93 2.65 2.52
CA GLU A 106 -7.48 3.98 2.19
C GLU A 106 -6.45 4.87 1.47
N ALA A 107 -5.98 4.39 0.33
CA ALA A 107 -4.88 4.99 -0.44
C ALA A 107 -5.11 6.44 -0.88
N HIS A 108 -6.37 6.94 -0.83
CA HIS A 108 -6.64 8.36 -1.05
C HIS A 108 -5.86 9.28 -0.09
N ARG A 109 -5.34 8.76 1.01
CA ARG A 109 -4.49 9.49 1.98
C ARG A 109 -3.11 9.86 1.44
N ILE A 110 -2.65 9.20 0.37
CA ILE A 110 -1.36 9.50 -0.28
C ILE A 110 -1.50 10.10 -1.68
N LYS A 111 -2.73 10.47 -2.08
CA LYS A 111 -3.03 11.10 -3.37
C LYS A 111 -2.31 12.44 -3.58
N ASN A 112 -2.00 13.15 -2.50
CA ASN A 112 -1.13 14.32 -2.51
C ASN A 112 0.29 13.88 -2.14
N GLU A 113 1.20 13.96 -3.11
CA GLU A 113 2.60 13.60 -2.98
C GLU A 113 3.38 14.49 -1.99
N GLU A 114 2.93 15.74 -1.81
CA GLU A 114 3.50 16.68 -0.84
C GLU A 114 3.07 16.38 0.60
N SER A 115 2.06 15.53 0.77
CA SER A 115 1.63 15.15 2.12
C SER A 115 2.76 14.46 2.88
N ARG A 116 2.86 14.75 4.19
CA ARG A 116 3.89 14.17 5.04
C ARG A 116 3.87 12.63 5.03
N LEU A 117 2.70 12.02 4.94
CA LEU A 117 2.57 10.58 4.84
C LEU A 117 3.18 10.08 3.53
N SER A 118 2.79 10.67 2.39
CA SER A 118 3.29 10.28 1.07
C SER A 118 4.81 10.37 1.01
N GLN A 119 5.39 11.47 1.49
CA GLN A 119 6.84 11.65 1.55
C GLN A 119 7.52 10.56 2.40
N VAL A 120 6.99 10.25 3.57
CA VAL A 120 7.58 9.25 4.47
C VAL A 120 7.50 7.85 3.88
N VAL A 121 6.34 7.41 3.39
CA VAL A 121 6.19 6.04 2.87
C VAL A 121 7.02 5.79 1.60
N ARG A 122 7.34 6.84 0.84
CA ARG A 122 8.25 6.76 -0.31
C ARG A 122 9.70 6.49 0.09
N THR A 123 10.09 6.83 1.32
CA THR A 123 11.45 6.55 1.82
C THR A 123 11.65 5.12 2.30
N PHE A 124 10.59 4.33 2.47
CA PHE A 124 10.70 2.96 2.94
C PHE A 124 11.22 2.02 1.83
N ASN A 125 12.19 1.20 2.17
CA ASN A 125 12.73 0.20 1.26
C ASN A 125 11.73 -0.94 1.08
N THR A 126 11.20 -1.11 -0.13
CA THR A 126 10.15 -2.09 -0.43
C THR A 126 10.41 -2.77 -1.75
N TYR A 127 10.09 -4.07 -1.84
CA TYR A 127 10.09 -4.76 -3.13
C TYR A 127 8.80 -4.51 -3.91
N PHE A 128 7.65 -4.57 -3.21
CA PHE A 128 6.34 -4.41 -3.82
C PHE A 128 5.48 -3.43 -3.02
N ARG A 129 4.59 -2.74 -3.72
CA ARG A 129 3.62 -1.81 -3.13
C ARG A 129 2.21 -2.19 -3.52
N LEU A 130 1.29 -2.10 -2.58
CA LEU A 130 -0.14 -2.36 -2.80
C LEU A 130 -0.97 -1.24 -2.19
N LEU A 131 -1.86 -0.68 -2.98
CA LEU A 131 -2.80 0.34 -2.54
C LEU A 131 -4.21 -0.23 -2.49
N ILE A 132 -4.89 0.00 -1.38
CA ILE A 132 -6.27 -0.39 -1.16
C ILE A 132 -7.09 0.90 -1.04
N THR A 133 -8.13 1.05 -1.85
CA THR A 133 -9.03 2.20 -1.76
C THR A 133 -10.47 1.78 -2.01
N GLY A 134 -11.39 2.38 -1.26
CA GLY A 134 -12.83 2.25 -1.45
C GLY A 134 -13.44 3.44 -2.19
N THR A 135 -12.69 4.52 -2.38
CA THR A 135 -13.16 5.67 -3.14
C THR A 135 -12.82 5.47 -4.61
N PRO A 136 -13.80 5.58 -5.53
CA PRO A 136 -13.50 5.59 -6.95
C PRO A 136 -12.55 6.76 -7.26
N LEU A 137 -11.71 6.57 -8.26
CA LEU A 137 -10.91 7.64 -8.83
C LEU A 137 -11.89 8.71 -9.39
N GLN A 138 -12.15 9.73 -8.60
CA GLN A 138 -13.07 10.81 -8.99
C GLN A 138 -12.31 11.80 -9.86
N ASN A 139 -12.44 11.66 -11.19
CA ASN A 139 -12.18 12.67 -12.24
C ASN A 139 -10.94 13.57 -12.08
N ASN A 140 -9.91 13.15 -11.35
CA ASN A 140 -8.67 13.89 -11.22
C ASN A 140 -7.49 13.01 -11.68
N LEU A 141 -7.05 13.25 -12.91
CA LEU A 141 -5.90 12.54 -13.50
C LEU A 141 -4.64 12.66 -12.66
N HIS A 142 -4.42 13.81 -12.01
CA HIS A 142 -3.27 14.01 -11.14
C HIS A 142 -3.29 13.10 -9.90
N GLU A 143 -4.46 12.87 -9.30
CA GLU A 143 -4.59 11.91 -8.18
C GLU A 143 -4.27 10.48 -8.63
N LEU A 144 -4.73 10.10 -9.83
CA LEU A 144 -4.41 8.80 -10.43
C LEU A 144 -2.91 8.69 -10.68
N TRP A 145 -2.32 9.72 -11.32
CA TRP A 145 -0.89 9.75 -11.56
C TRP A 145 -0.09 9.61 -10.26
N SER A 146 -0.44 10.35 -9.22
CA SER A 146 0.25 10.29 -7.91
C SER A 146 0.25 8.88 -7.31
N MET A 147 -0.88 8.15 -7.42
CA MET A 147 -0.96 6.76 -6.97
C MET A 147 -0.13 5.81 -7.84
N LEU A 148 -0.18 5.96 -9.17
CA LEU A 148 0.59 5.15 -10.11
C LEU A 148 2.10 5.43 -9.98
N ASN A 149 2.50 6.70 -9.84
CA ASN A 149 3.86 7.08 -9.55
C ASN A 149 4.36 6.51 -8.21
N PHE A 150 3.50 6.42 -7.20
CA PHE A 150 3.86 5.75 -5.95
C PHE A 150 4.09 4.26 -6.17
N LEU A 151 3.26 3.57 -6.96
CA LEU A 151 3.39 2.13 -7.22
C LEU A 151 4.58 1.82 -8.12
N LEU A 152 4.76 2.57 -9.19
CA LEU A 152 5.72 2.34 -10.27
C LEU A 152 6.43 3.66 -10.65
N PRO A 153 7.32 4.18 -9.78
CA PRO A 153 7.95 5.49 -9.99
C PRO A 153 8.78 5.58 -11.27
N ASP A 154 9.38 4.47 -11.68
CA ASP A 154 10.21 4.43 -12.91
C ASP A 154 9.36 4.50 -14.19
N VAL A 155 8.10 4.06 -14.13
CA VAL A 155 7.18 4.05 -15.28
C VAL A 155 6.41 5.37 -15.38
N PHE A 156 5.98 5.93 -14.25
CA PHE A 156 5.14 7.13 -14.17
C PHE A 156 5.93 8.30 -13.56
N ALA A 157 7.15 8.55 -14.06
CA ALA A 157 8.06 9.54 -13.48
C ALA A 157 7.60 10.99 -13.67
N SER A 158 6.92 11.32 -14.78
CA SER A 158 6.49 12.67 -15.11
C SER A 158 4.97 12.78 -15.18
N ALA A 159 4.41 13.79 -14.50
CA ALA A 159 2.98 14.13 -14.56
C ALA A 159 2.62 14.69 -15.93
N GLU A 160 3.51 15.49 -16.54
CA GLU A 160 3.31 16.09 -17.86
C GLU A 160 3.16 15.02 -18.94
N GLN A 161 4.02 14.01 -18.95
CA GLN A 161 3.92 12.89 -19.90
C GLN A 161 2.66 12.07 -19.68
N PHE A 162 2.25 11.90 -18.43
CA PHE A 162 1.01 11.20 -18.10
C PHE A 162 -0.21 11.97 -18.61
N ASP A 163 -0.25 13.30 -18.42
CA ASP A 163 -1.31 14.16 -18.90
C ASP A 163 -1.38 14.16 -20.43
N GLU A 164 -0.25 14.14 -21.14
CA GLU A 164 -0.18 14.02 -22.61
C GLU A 164 -0.80 12.69 -23.11
N TRP A 165 -0.60 11.59 -22.40
CA TRP A 165 -1.18 10.29 -22.77
C TRP A 165 -2.69 10.24 -22.62
N PHE A 166 -3.25 10.97 -21.66
CA PHE A 166 -4.69 10.97 -21.37
C PHE A 166 -5.45 12.18 -21.93
N ASN A 167 -4.74 13.24 -22.34
CA ASN A 167 -5.29 14.42 -23.01
C ASN A 167 -4.48 14.72 -24.27
N PRO A 168 -4.51 13.88 -25.33
CA PRO A 168 -3.85 14.20 -26.57
C PRO A 168 -4.51 15.44 -27.17
N GLU A 169 -3.81 16.58 -27.16
CA GLU A 169 -4.24 17.80 -27.88
C GLU A 169 -4.39 17.47 -29.35
N GLY A 170 -5.62 17.32 -29.84
CA GLY A 170 -5.92 17.20 -31.26
C GLY A 170 -6.97 16.16 -31.69
N GLY A 171 -7.58 15.43 -30.80
CA GLY A 171 -8.68 14.52 -31.13
C GLY A 171 -10.03 15.20 -31.03
N SER A 172 -10.61 15.59 -32.18
CA SER A 172 -12.02 16.00 -32.30
C SER A 172 -12.92 14.84 -31.88
N ASP A 173 -13.95 15.20 -31.12
CA ASP A 173 -15.20 14.48 -30.91
C ASP A 173 -15.23 13.25 -29.98
N GLY A 174 -15.65 13.48 -28.74
CA GLY A 174 -16.74 12.70 -28.14
C GLY A 174 -16.43 11.37 -27.49
N GLU A 175 -15.19 10.89 -27.38
CA GLU A 175 -14.93 9.67 -26.61
C GLU A 175 -14.78 10.00 -25.11
N SER A 176 -15.65 9.39 -24.32
CA SER A 176 -15.68 9.64 -22.87
C SER A 176 -14.39 9.12 -22.22
N GLN A 177 -13.84 9.85 -21.24
CA GLN A 177 -12.67 9.48 -20.44
C GLN A 177 -12.71 8.04 -19.87
N ALA A 178 -13.88 7.42 -19.83
CA ALA A 178 -14.08 6.04 -19.37
C ALA A 178 -13.45 5.00 -20.32
N ASP A 179 -13.40 5.27 -21.62
CA ASP A 179 -12.91 4.30 -22.62
C ASP A 179 -11.37 4.25 -22.70
N VAL A 180 -10.70 5.35 -22.29
CA VAL A 180 -9.23 5.43 -22.29
C VAL A 180 -8.62 4.66 -21.09
N LEU A 181 -9.36 4.54 -19.97
CA LEU A 181 -8.89 3.83 -18.78
C LEU A 181 -9.08 2.31 -18.83
N ALA A 182 -9.89 1.80 -19.75
CA ALA A 182 -10.16 0.37 -19.90
C ALA A 182 -8.91 -0.48 -20.20
N PRO A 183 -7.93 -0.06 -21.04
CA PRO A 183 -6.73 -0.85 -21.32
C PRO A 183 -5.75 -0.94 -20.15
N VAL A 184 -5.68 0.07 -19.26
CA VAL A 184 -4.71 0.14 -18.17
C VAL A 184 -5.03 -0.89 -17.07
N SER A 185 -6.30 -1.28 -16.94
CA SER A 185 -6.76 -2.19 -15.90
C SER A 185 -6.37 -3.67 -16.13
N TYR A 186 -5.99 -4.07 -17.34
CA TYR A 186 -5.79 -5.48 -17.70
C TYR A 186 -4.35 -5.88 -18.07
N THR A 187 -3.43 -4.94 -18.27
CA THR A 187 -2.11 -5.25 -18.85
C THR A 187 -1.01 -5.64 -17.85
N HIS A 188 -1.23 -5.58 -16.55
CA HIS A 188 -0.19 -5.86 -15.55
C HIS A 188 -0.46 -7.05 -14.62
N LEU A 189 -1.34 -7.99 -15.02
CA LEU A 189 -1.58 -9.25 -14.29
C LEU A 189 -0.79 -10.46 -14.85
N THR A 190 0.14 -10.26 -15.76
CA THR A 190 1.07 -11.33 -16.13
C THR A 190 2.28 -11.31 -15.19
N LEU A 191 2.24 -12.17 -14.19
CA LEU A 191 3.41 -12.53 -13.40
C LEU A 191 4.49 -13.09 -14.34
N PRO A 192 5.75 -12.65 -14.23
CA PRO A 192 6.84 -13.34 -14.91
C PRO A 192 6.95 -14.75 -14.32
N THR A 193 6.93 -15.74 -15.19
CA THR A 193 7.26 -17.15 -14.91
C THR A 193 8.71 -17.31 -14.49
#